data_cbea53578c0e01d12aaf50f81c7e805d
#
_entry.id   cbea53578c0e01d12aaf50f81c7e805d
#
_cell.length_a   1.000
_cell.length_b   1.000
_cell.length_c   1.000
_cell.angle_alpha   90.00
_cell.angle_beta   90.00
_cell.angle_gamma   90.00
#
_symmetry.space_group_name_H-M   'P 1'
#
loop_
_entity.id
_entity.type
_entity.pdbx_description
1 polymer ?
#
loop_
_entity_poly.entity_id
_entity_poly.type
_entity_poly.pdbx_seq_one_letter_code
_entity_poly.pdbx_strand_id
1 'polypeptide(L)'
;MKRLMSLLLMLCLLIPCLTAPALADTPKPIPTIDYDSIPEPREGLHHYLLLCSDQWTNKLVNTDGIVIVTLDTVTHRIMLTSIIRDALVERPDGVIGRINYIARNS
;
A
#
# COMPACT_ATOMS: atom_id res chain seq x y z
N MET A 1 53.50 23.13 13.09
CA MET A 1 52.53 23.62 12.08
C MET A 1 51.86 22.49 11.29
N LYS A 2 52.57 21.52 10.75
CA LYS A 2 51.97 20.42 9.96
C LYS A 2 50.96 19.57 10.74
N ARG A 3 51.21 19.29 12.02
CA ARG A 3 50.27 18.52 12.87
C ARG A 3 49.02 19.29 13.24
N LEU A 4 49.10 20.60 13.38
CA LEU A 4 47.95 21.46 13.68
C LEU A 4 47.03 21.59 12.47
N MET A 5 47.59 21.71 11.26
CA MET A 5 46.82 21.73 10.01
C MET A 5 46.13 20.41 9.72
N SER A 6 46.79 19.28 10.06
CA SER A 6 46.14 17.95 9.91
C SER A 6 44.96 17.76 10.86
N LEU A 7 45.10 18.28 12.09
CA LEU A 7 44.02 18.20 13.09
C LEU A 7 42.83 19.09 12.73
N LEU A 8 43.10 20.28 12.17
CA LEU A 8 42.05 21.21 11.68
C LEU A 8 41.32 20.62 10.47
N LEU A 9 42.07 19.96 9.54
CA LEU A 9 41.46 19.31 8.38
C LEU A 9 40.58 18.13 8.79
N MET A 10 40.97 17.35 9.79
CA MET A 10 40.21 16.23 10.32
C MET A 10 38.92 16.71 11.05
N LEU A 11 39.02 17.84 11.74
CA LEU A 11 37.87 18.46 12.42
C LEU A 11 36.84 18.99 11.41
N CYS A 12 37.26 19.57 10.29
CA CYS A 12 36.36 20.03 9.21
C CYS A 12 35.66 18.90 8.47
N LEU A 13 36.26 17.69 8.42
CA LEU A 13 35.63 16.52 7.82
C LEU A 13 34.58 15.86 8.73
N LEU A 14 34.63 16.08 10.04
CA LEU A 14 33.69 15.51 11.00
C LEU A 14 32.40 16.34 11.16
N ILE A 15 32.45 17.64 10.87
CA ILE A 15 31.32 18.57 11.05
C ILE A 15 30.13 18.25 10.10
N PRO A 16 30.29 17.91 8.81
CA PRO A 16 29.17 17.65 7.95
C PRO A 16 28.43 16.34 8.28
N CYS A 17 29.05 15.44 9.06
CA CYS A 17 28.39 14.17 9.42
C CYS A 17 27.39 14.32 10.58
N LEU A 18 27.47 15.42 11.36
CA LEU A 18 26.57 15.67 12.49
C LEU A 18 25.31 16.46 12.13
N THR A 19 25.26 17.05 10.93
CA THR A 19 24.16 17.93 10.52
C THR A 19 23.35 17.40 9.35
N ALA A 20 23.42 16.10 9.04
CA ALA A 20 22.45 15.52 8.15
C ALA A 20 21.07 15.61 8.84
N PRO A 21 20.14 16.47 8.41
CA PRO A 21 18.79 16.37 8.89
C PRO A 21 18.31 14.99 8.46
N ALA A 22 17.97 14.15 9.43
CA ALA A 22 17.16 12.98 9.14
C ALA A 22 15.88 13.54 8.51
N LEU A 23 15.78 13.44 7.18
CA LEU A 23 14.50 13.57 6.51
C LEU A 23 13.65 12.42 7.05
N ALA A 24 13.07 12.65 8.22
CA ALA A 24 11.96 11.85 8.69
C ALA A 24 10.86 12.10 7.66
N ASP A 25 10.72 11.16 6.72
CA ASP A 25 9.54 11.07 5.88
C ASP A 25 8.35 11.02 6.84
N THR A 26 7.72 12.17 7.04
CA THR A 26 6.44 12.19 7.75
C THR A 26 5.49 11.34 6.93
N PRO A 27 4.93 10.27 7.52
CA PRO A 27 4.02 9.42 6.78
C PRO A 27 2.93 10.30 6.19
N LYS A 28 2.82 10.28 4.85
CA LYS A 28 1.78 11.03 4.16
C LYS A 28 0.43 10.52 4.68
N PRO A 29 -0.46 11.37 5.18
CA PRO A 29 -1.74 10.91 5.70
C PRO A 29 -2.45 10.13 4.61
N ILE A 30 -2.94 8.94 4.96
CA ILE A 30 -3.76 8.13 4.07
C ILE A 30 -5.05 8.92 3.82
N PRO A 31 -5.43 9.17 2.55
CA PRO A 31 -6.65 9.89 2.27
C PRO A 31 -7.83 9.10 2.85
N THR A 32 -8.61 9.73 3.71
CA THR A 32 -9.85 9.16 4.22
C THR A 32 -10.86 9.10 3.08
N ILE A 33 -11.44 7.94 2.85
CA ILE A 33 -12.51 7.77 1.86
C ILE A 33 -13.78 8.35 2.47
N ASP A 34 -14.35 9.33 1.79
CA ASP A 34 -15.69 9.82 2.08
C ASP A 34 -16.70 8.87 1.43
N TYR A 35 -17.29 8.00 2.25
CA TYR A 35 -18.26 7.01 1.77
C TYR A 35 -19.54 7.65 1.23
N ASP A 36 -19.87 8.86 1.68
CA ASP A 36 -21.04 9.60 1.21
C ASP A 36 -20.83 10.15 -0.22
N SER A 37 -19.59 10.24 -0.66
CA SER A 37 -19.23 10.66 -2.03
C SER A 37 -19.18 9.51 -3.04
N ILE A 38 -19.37 8.26 -2.60
CA ILE A 38 -19.40 7.11 -3.51
C ILE A 38 -20.69 7.15 -4.34
N PRO A 39 -20.58 7.20 -5.68
CA PRO A 39 -21.78 7.20 -6.52
C PRO A 39 -22.61 5.93 -6.30
N GLU A 40 -23.92 6.09 -6.33
CA GLU A 40 -24.84 4.94 -6.33
C GLU A 40 -24.47 3.93 -7.44
N PRO A 41 -24.57 2.63 -7.16
CA PRO A 41 -24.28 1.61 -8.15
C PRO A 41 -25.18 1.78 -9.38
N ARG A 42 -24.56 1.85 -10.57
CA ARG A 42 -25.30 1.90 -11.83
C ARG A 42 -26.03 0.58 -12.06
N GLU A 43 -27.29 0.67 -12.46
CA GLU A 43 -28.08 -0.52 -12.83
C GLU A 43 -27.37 -1.33 -13.92
N GLY A 44 -27.42 -2.67 -13.79
CA GLY A 44 -26.81 -3.60 -14.73
C GLY A 44 -25.31 -3.84 -14.51
N LEU A 45 -24.67 -3.22 -13.51
CA LEU A 45 -23.31 -3.53 -13.12
C LEU A 45 -23.28 -4.59 -12.02
N HIS A 46 -22.55 -5.67 -12.27
CA HIS A 46 -22.32 -6.74 -11.30
C HIS A 46 -20.82 -6.87 -11.04
N HIS A 47 -20.43 -6.85 -9.77
CA HIS A 47 -19.03 -6.94 -9.37
C HIS A 47 -18.77 -8.26 -8.65
N TYR A 48 -17.72 -8.96 -9.07
CA TYR A 48 -17.25 -10.21 -8.47
C TYR A 48 -15.80 -10.04 -8.04
N LEU A 49 -15.50 -10.44 -6.81
CA LEU A 49 -14.14 -10.45 -6.32
C LEU A 49 -13.54 -11.84 -6.49
N LEU A 50 -12.49 -11.95 -7.29
CA LEU A 50 -11.68 -13.16 -7.43
C LEU A 50 -10.46 -13.06 -6.54
N LEU A 51 -10.28 -14.01 -5.64
CA LEU A 51 -9.11 -14.16 -4.79
C LEU A 51 -8.37 -15.43 -5.19
N CYS A 52 -7.11 -15.26 -5.61
CA CYS A 52 -6.23 -16.39 -5.92
C CYS A 52 -5.32 -16.64 -4.73
N SER A 53 -5.42 -17.82 -4.11
CA SER A 53 -4.54 -18.23 -3.03
C SER A 53 -3.42 -19.12 -3.56
N ASP A 54 -2.21 -18.95 -3.01
CA ASP A 54 -1.04 -19.77 -3.33
C ASP A 54 -1.09 -21.18 -2.71
N GLN A 55 -1.98 -21.39 -1.75
CA GLN A 55 -2.08 -22.65 -1.03
C GLN A 55 -3.44 -23.29 -1.20
N TRP A 56 -3.38 -24.60 -1.52
CA TRP A 56 -4.54 -25.46 -1.65
C TRP A 56 -5.01 -25.95 -0.26
N THR A 57 -5.50 -25.04 0.55
CA THR A 57 -6.00 -25.32 1.91
C THR A 57 -7.43 -24.82 2.06
N ASN A 58 -8.14 -25.37 3.04
CA ASN A 58 -9.49 -24.89 3.40
C ASN A 58 -9.48 -23.52 4.10
N LYS A 59 -8.31 -22.90 4.25
CA LYS A 59 -8.15 -21.57 4.85
C LYS A 59 -7.52 -20.64 3.84
N LEU A 60 -8.08 -19.45 3.69
CA LEU A 60 -7.44 -18.37 2.95
C LEU A 60 -6.22 -17.92 3.75
N VAL A 61 -5.02 -18.20 3.24
CA VAL A 61 -3.77 -17.85 3.94
C VAL A 61 -3.25 -16.52 3.40
N ASN A 62 -2.82 -16.48 2.16
CA ASN A 62 -2.39 -15.28 1.48
C ASN A 62 -3.08 -15.24 0.10
N THR A 63 -3.42 -14.05 -0.35
CA THR A 63 -3.98 -13.86 -1.68
C THR A 63 -2.92 -13.25 -2.58
N ASP A 64 -2.44 -14.03 -3.56
CA ASP A 64 -1.44 -13.56 -4.52
C ASP A 64 -2.06 -12.82 -5.69
N GLY A 65 -3.30 -13.13 -6.02
CA GLY A 65 -4.06 -12.44 -7.05
C GLY A 65 -5.38 -11.90 -6.48
N ILE A 66 -5.64 -10.63 -6.69
CA ILE A 66 -6.88 -9.95 -6.31
C ILE A 66 -7.40 -9.25 -7.55
N VAL A 67 -8.53 -9.70 -8.08
CA VAL A 67 -9.11 -9.17 -9.31
C VAL A 67 -10.60 -8.90 -9.10
N ILE A 68 -11.03 -7.71 -9.44
CA ILE A 68 -12.46 -7.38 -9.53
C ILE A 68 -12.91 -7.60 -10.96
N VAL A 69 -13.88 -8.48 -11.15
CA VAL A 69 -14.56 -8.70 -12.44
C VAL A 69 -15.84 -7.89 -12.42
N THR A 70 -15.96 -6.94 -13.31
CA THR A 70 -17.17 -6.15 -13.47
C THR A 70 -17.87 -6.55 -14.75
N LEU A 71 -19.12 -7.00 -14.63
CA LEU A 71 -20.00 -7.30 -15.75
C LEU A 71 -20.97 -6.14 -15.94
N ASP A 72 -21.00 -5.56 -17.13
CA ASP A 72 -22.00 -4.57 -17.53
C ASP A 72 -23.00 -5.27 -18.48
N THR A 73 -24.16 -5.58 -17.95
CA THR A 73 -25.21 -6.29 -18.72
C THR A 73 -25.93 -5.37 -19.69
N VAL A 74 -25.84 -4.04 -19.50
CA VAL A 74 -26.44 -3.06 -20.41
C VAL A 74 -25.61 -2.87 -21.66
N THR A 75 -24.28 -2.75 -21.49
CA THR A 75 -23.35 -2.55 -22.62
C THR A 75 -22.69 -3.83 -23.09
N HIS A 76 -22.99 -4.98 -22.44
CA HIS A 76 -22.38 -6.30 -22.71
C HIS A 76 -20.85 -6.28 -22.65
N ARG A 77 -20.29 -5.60 -21.64
CA ARG A 77 -18.85 -5.48 -21.43
C ARG A 77 -18.40 -6.19 -20.17
N ILE A 78 -17.19 -6.73 -20.23
CA ILE A 78 -16.50 -7.29 -19.06
C ILE A 78 -15.27 -6.45 -18.82
N MET A 79 -15.09 -5.99 -17.58
CA MET A 79 -13.91 -5.25 -17.15
C MET A 79 -13.19 -6.03 -16.04
N LEU A 80 -11.89 -6.13 -16.14
CA LEU A 80 -11.03 -6.76 -15.14
C LEU A 80 -10.16 -5.67 -14.50
N THR A 81 -10.26 -5.53 -13.17
CA THR A 81 -9.44 -4.60 -12.41
C THR A 81 -8.56 -5.40 -11.46
N SER A 82 -7.27 -5.40 -11.70
CA SER A 82 -6.29 -6.05 -10.81
C SER A 82 -5.88 -5.11 -9.69
N ILE A 83 -5.87 -5.64 -8.46
CA ILE A 83 -5.41 -4.92 -7.27
C ILE A 83 -4.04 -5.47 -6.90
N ILE A 84 -3.08 -4.57 -6.67
CA ILE A 84 -1.72 -4.94 -6.26
C ILE A 84 -1.78 -5.56 -4.86
N ARG A 85 -1.28 -6.79 -4.72
CA ARG A 85 -1.30 -7.55 -3.47
C ARG A 85 -0.58 -6.88 -2.29
N ASP A 86 0.42 -6.04 -2.59
CA ASP A 86 1.21 -5.32 -1.60
C ASP A 86 0.66 -3.92 -1.27
N ALA A 87 -0.52 -3.56 -1.81
CA ALA A 87 -1.18 -2.32 -1.47
C ALA A 87 -1.42 -2.24 0.04
N LEU A 88 -1.06 -1.10 0.63
CA LEU A 88 -1.34 -0.83 2.04
C LEU A 88 -2.79 -0.35 2.17
N VAL A 89 -3.50 -0.97 3.07
CA VAL A 89 -4.89 -0.64 3.37
C VAL A 89 -5.08 -0.55 4.88
N GLU A 90 -5.98 0.30 5.30
CA GLU A 90 -6.43 0.37 6.68
C GLU A 90 -7.57 -0.63 6.87
N ARG A 91 -7.43 -1.49 7.87
CA ARG A 91 -8.48 -2.43 8.25
C ARG A 91 -9.51 -1.77 9.16
N PRO A 92 -10.70 -2.35 9.35
CA PRO A 92 -11.72 -1.82 10.24
C PRO A 92 -11.27 -1.62 11.70
N ASP A 93 -10.23 -2.35 12.12
CA ASP A 93 -9.60 -2.21 13.45
C ASP A 93 -8.57 -1.07 13.53
N GLY A 94 -8.40 -0.29 12.44
CA GLY A 94 -7.46 0.83 12.34
C GLY A 94 -6.01 0.39 12.10
N VAL A 95 -5.74 -0.90 11.94
CA VAL A 95 -4.39 -1.40 11.65
C VAL A 95 -4.11 -1.31 10.15
N ILE A 96 -3.00 -0.67 9.80
CA ILE A 96 -2.52 -0.60 8.42
C ILE A 96 -1.72 -1.85 8.10
N GLY A 97 -2.05 -2.50 7.01
CA GLY A 97 -1.38 -3.71 6.55
C GLY A 97 -1.53 -3.93 5.06
N ARG A 98 -0.84 -4.95 4.55
CA ARG A 98 -0.97 -5.32 3.14
C ARG A 98 -2.32 -5.98 2.90
N ILE A 99 -2.94 -5.65 1.78
CA ILE A 99 -4.26 -6.16 1.42
C ILE A 99 -4.28 -7.70 1.32
N ASN A 100 -3.19 -8.33 0.91
CA ASN A 100 -3.08 -9.79 0.79
C ASN A 100 -3.17 -10.53 2.14
N TYR A 101 -2.98 -9.85 3.27
CA TYR A 101 -3.09 -10.44 4.60
C TYR A 101 -4.48 -10.29 5.24
N ILE A 102 -5.39 -9.57 4.63
CA ILE A 102 -6.73 -9.34 5.20
C ILE A 102 -7.48 -10.66 5.34
N ALA A 103 -7.46 -11.49 4.31
CA ALA A 103 -8.17 -12.78 4.31
C ALA A 103 -7.61 -13.78 5.34
N ARG A 104 -6.36 -13.61 5.79
CA ARG A 104 -5.72 -14.48 6.78
C ARG A 104 -6.22 -14.21 8.21
N ASN A 105 -6.67 -13.00 8.47
CA ASN A 105 -6.99 -12.52 9.83
C ASN A 105 -8.50 -12.34 10.05
N SER A 106 -9.34 -12.80 9.10
CA SER A 106 -10.80 -12.78 9.19
C SER A 106 -11.37 -14.09 9.77
#